data_bf9af702c255d10818c47c382cbbfd4f
#
_entry.id   bf9af702c255d10818c47c382cbbfd4f
#
_cell.length_a   1.000
_cell.length_b   1.000
_cell.length_c   1.000
_cell.angle_alpha   90.00
_cell.angle_beta   90.00
_cell.angle_gamma   90.00
#
_symmetry.space_group_name_H-M   'P 1'
#
loop_
_entity.id
_entity.type
_entity.pdbx_description
1 polymer ?
#
loop_
_entity_poly.entity_id
_entity_poly.type
_entity_poly.pdbx_seq_one_letter_code
_entity_poly.pdbx_strand_id
1 'polypeptide(L)'
;MKKFLIIFVTILLIGCTITQYSFYPKLLNSSINSDYKNYVNVTTYLVNPSEENSLIEDISVYNKKTSKNDVEILSPIIKILYNNKEYNVKMNSKKYKYTINLIEEGIKINGEFIVYIGKVKLGNGKIIDIPPLKFIKHIQKEEYNVINDALDKHEPRKEIFYGTVEDYKKQKK
;
A
#
# COMPACT_ATOMS: atom_id res chain seq x y z
N MET A 1 6.49 47.51 19.10
CA MET A 1 6.03 46.75 17.93
C MET A 1 6.88 45.54 17.59
N LYS A 2 8.22 45.63 17.47
CA LYS A 2 9.09 44.46 17.11
C LYS A 2 8.94 43.28 18.07
N LYS A 3 8.85 43.50 19.39
CA LYS A 3 8.69 42.40 20.39
C LYS A 3 7.33 41.69 20.28
N PHE A 4 6.26 42.42 19.95
CA PHE A 4 4.93 41.83 19.72
C PHE A 4 4.90 40.96 18.43
N LEU A 5 5.58 41.42 17.39
CA LEU A 5 5.68 40.67 16.13
C LEU A 5 6.43 39.34 16.33
N ILE A 6 7.51 39.37 17.12
CA ILE A 6 8.30 38.16 17.43
C ILE A 6 7.43 37.14 18.22
N ILE A 7 6.70 37.58 19.23
CA ILE A 7 5.82 36.71 20.02
C ILE A 7 4.69 36.17 19.16
N PHE A 8 4.10 36.95 18.26
CA PHE A 8 3.06 36.49 17.35
C PHE A 8 3.56 35.47 16.34
N VAL A 9 4.75 35.69 15.78
CA VAL A 9 5.42 34.73 14.89
C VAL A 9 5.78 33.43 15.63
N THR A 10 6.23 33.56 16.90
CA THR A 10 6.58 32.34 17.70
C THR A 10 5.33 31.52 18.03
N ILE A 11 4.19 32.17 18.34
CA ILE A 11 2.90 31.50 18.60
C ILE A 11 2.38 30.81 17.32
N LEU A 12 2.51 31.44 16.15
CA LEU A 12 2.16 30.84 14.86
C LEU A 12 3.05 29.63 14.51
N LEU A 13 4.30 29.65 14.94
CA LEU A 13 5.27 28.59 14.68
C LEU A 13 5.09 27.36 15.60
N ILE A 14 4.56 27.53 16.82
CA ILE A 14 4.41 26.43 17.80
C ILE A 14 3.18 25.55 17.52
N GLY A 15 2.23 26.01 16.69
CA GLY A 15 0.88 25.42 16.58
C GLY A 15 0.56 24.61 15.32
N CYS A 16 1.43 24.49 14.34
CA CYS A 16 1.09 23.79 13.09
C CYS A 16 1.39 22.29 13.17
N THR A 17 0.54 21.57 13.90
CA THR A 17 0.48 20.10 13.79
C THR A 17 -0.47 19.71 12.67
N ILE A 18 0.02 18.94 11.70
CA ILE A 18 -0.80 18.36 10.64
C ILE A 18 -1.06 16.88 10.94
N THR A 19 -2.29 16.48 10.67
CA THR A 19 -2.67 15.07 10.67
C THR A 19 -2.66 14.54 9.26
N GLN A 20 -1.81 13.55 8.99
CA GLN A 20 -1.76 12.85 7.72
C GLN A 20 -2.44 11.49 7.83
N TYR A 21 -3.23 11.17 6.81
CA TYR A 21 -3.82 9.84 6.65
C TYR A 21 -3.16 9.14 5.47
N SER A 22 -2.69 7.93 5.72
CA SER A 22 -2.19 7.03 4.68
C SER A 22 -3.05 5.77 4.68
N PHE A 23 -3.50 5.37 3.49
CA PHE A 23 -4.26 4.14 3.31
C PHE A 23 -3.39 3.18 2.51
N TYR A 24 -3.28 1.94 2.97
CA TYR A 24 -2.51 0.92 2.26
C TYR A 24 -3.13 -0.46 2.46
N PRO A 25 -3.05 -1.32 1.45
CA PRO A 25 -3.42 -2.71 1.61
C PRO A 25 -2.32 -3.44 2.37
N LYS A 26 -2.71 -4.17 3.41
CA LYS A 26 -1.81 -5.01 4.18
C LYS A 26 -2.02 -6.48 3.84
N LEU A 27 -0.94 -7.18 3.57
CA LEU A 27 -0.95 -8.62 3.39
C LEU A 27 -1.20 -9.32 4.73
N LEU A 28 -2.30 -10.07 4.84
CA LEU A 28 -2.70 -10.77 6.06
C LEU A 28 -2.04 -12.15 6.22
N ASN A 29 -1.61 -12.79 5.14
CA ASN A 29 -1.06 -14.15 5.16
C ASN A 29 0.40 -14.19 5.66
N SER A 30 0.74 -13.42 6.68
CA SER A 30 2.11 -13.40 7.22
C SER A 30 2.52 -14.71 7.89
N SER A 31 1.56 -15.56 8.28
CA SER A 31 1.78 -16.82 9.00
C SER A 31 2.07 -18.03 8.10
N ILE A 32 1.80 -17.92 6.80
CA ILE A 32 2.15 -19.00 5.87
C ILE A 32 3.67 -18.95 5.67
N ASN A 33 4.35 -19.96 6.19
CA ASN A 33 5.79 -20.17 6.01
C ASN A 33 6.03 -20.56 4.55
N SER A 34 6.04 -19.58 3.66
CA SER A 34 6.15 -19.80 2.23
C SER A 34 7.46 -19.21 1.75
N ASP A 35 8.25 -20.04 1.10
CA ASP A 35 9.58 -19.70 0.55
C ASP A 35 9.56 -18.49 -0.39
N TYR A 36 8.39 -18.15 -0.97
CA TYR A 36 8.29 -17.02 -1.89
C TYR A 36 8.78 -15.70 -1.27
N LYS A 37 8.53 -15.48 0.03
CA LYS A 37 8.93 -14.24 0.74
C LYS A 37 10.44 -14.01 0.76
N ASN A 38 11.23 -15.05 0.53
CA ASN A 38 12.69 -14.93 0.43
C ASN A 38 13.14 -14.38 -0.93
N TYR A 39 12.26 -14.38 -1.94
CA TYR A 39 12.59 -14.05 -3.32
C TYR A 39 11.82 -12.88 -3.87
N VAL A 40 10.56 -12.72 -3.49
CA VAL A 40 9.68 -11.67 -4.01
C VAL A 40 8.95 -10.92 -2.92
N ASN A 41 8.71 -9.62 -3.16
CA ASN A 41 7.74 -8.80 -2.45
C ASN A 41 6.51 -8.61 -3.35
N VAL A 42 5.34 -8.68 -2.75
CA VAL A 42 4.09 -8.31 -3.41
C VAL A 42 3.55 -7.06 -2.74
N THR A 43 3.36 -6.03 -3.52
CA THR A 43 2.87 -4.71 -3.09
C THR A 43 1.59 -4.37 -3.82
N THR A 44 0.84 -3.45 -3.26
CA THR A 44 -0.37 -2.91 -3.89
C THR A 44 -0.31 -1.39 -3.82
N TYR A 45 -0.88 -0.74 -4.84
CA TYR A 45 -0.97 0.72 -4.93
C TYR A 45 -2.42 1.17 -4.83
N LEU A 46 -2.63 2.36 -4.29
CA LEU A 46 -3.93 2.98 -4.14
C LEU A 46 -4.02 4.22 -5.02
N VAL A 47 -5.17 4.44 -5.60
CA VAL A 47 -5.52 5.74 -6.19
C VAL A 47 -5.83 6.69 -5.04
N ASN A 48 -5.22 7.88 -5.04
CA ASN A 48 -5.43 8.92 -4.03
C ASN A 48 -5.31 8.39 -2.58
N PRO A 49 -4.13 7.96 -2.14
CA PRO A 49 -3.94 7.26 -0.86
C PRO A 49 -4.36 8.07 0.36
N SER A 50 -4.54 9.37 0.25
CA SER A 50 -5.04 10.25 1.33
C SER A 50 -6.57 10.23 1.49
N GLU A 51 -7.32 9.62 0.56
CA GLU A 51 -8.77 9.60 0.59
C GLU A 51 -9.32 8.33 1.24
N GLU A 52 -10.35 8.46 2.09
CA GLU A 52 -10.98 7.32 2.77
C GLU A 52 -11.54 6.29 1.76
N ASN A 53 -12.03 6.75 0.63
CA ASN A 53 -12.61 5.93 -0.43
C ASN A 53 -11.60 5.54 -1.53
N SER A 54 -10.30 5.70 -1.28
CA SER A 54 -9.29 5.30 -2.25
C SER A 54 -9.41 3.83 -2.62
N LEU A 55 -9.27 3.55 -3.91
CA LEU A 55 -9.38 2.22 -4.48
C LEU A 55 -7.99 1.64 -4.73
N ILE A 56 -7.89 0.32 -4.75
CA ILE A 56 -6.65 -0.35 -5.14
C ILE A 56 -6.48 -0.19 -6.65
N GLU A 57 -5.36 0.37 -7.07
CA GLU A 57 -5.03 0.61 -8.47
C GLU A 57 -4.42 -0.63 -9.10
N ASP A 58 -3.37 -1.14 -8.47
CA ASP A 58 -2.66 -2.29 -8.97
C ASP A 58 -2.04 -3.17 -7.88
N ILE A 59 -1.57 -4.34 -8.30
CA ILE A 59 -0.78 -5.27 -7.50
C ILE A 59 0.50 -5.55 -8.26
N SER A 60 1.65 -5.32 -7.64
CA SER A 60 2.95 -5.51 -8.27
C SER A 60 3.80 -6.54 -7.53
N VAL A 61 4.59 -7.30 -8.29
CA VAL A 61 5.52 -8.30 -7.78
C VAL A 61 6.94 -7.87 -8.11
N TYR A 62 7.79 -7.74 -7.11
CA TYR A 62 9.19 -7.32 -7.26
C TYR A 62 10.16 -8.37 -6.75
N ASN A 63 11.32 -8.45 -7.37
CA ASN A 63 12.44 -9.22 -6.86
C ASN A 63 12.99 -8.59 -5.58
N LYS A 64 12.94 -9.32 -4.47
CA LYS A 64 13.36 -8.81 -3.16
C LYS A 64 14.86 -8.52 -3.07
N LYS A 65 15.70 -9.27 -3.79
CA LYS A 65 17.15 -9.13 -3.74
C LYS A 65 17.66 -7.94 -4.54
N THR A 66 17.04 -7.65 -5.66
CA THR A 66 17.49 -6.61 -6.60
C THR A 66 16.66 -5.34 -6.51
N SER A 67 15.49 -5.40 -5.87
CA SER A 67 14.45 -4.35 -5.89
C SER A 67 14.09 -3.91 -7.32
N LYS A 68 14.33 -4.78 -8.32
CA LYS A 68 14.09 -4.53 -9.73
C LYS A 68 12.81 -5.18 -10.20
N ASN A 69 12.30 -4.66 -11.32
CA ASN A 69 11.13 -5.19 -12.03
C ASN A 69 11.50 -6.38 -12.93
N ASP A 70 12.50 -7.17 -12.52
CA ASP A 70 12.97 -8.36 -13.23
C ASP A 70 12.18 -9.62 -12.86
N VAL A 71 10.87 -9.45 -12.69
CA VAL A 71 9.91 -10.52 -12.40
C VAL A 71 8.90 -10.60 -13.52
N GLU A 72 8.56 -11.81 -13.93
CA GLU A 72 7.52 -12.09 -14.90
C GLU A 72 6.46 -13.00 -14.27
N ILE A 73 5.21 -12.54 -14.24
CA ILE A 73 4.06 -13.36 -13.85
C ILE A 73 3.76 -14.31 -15.01
N LEU A 74 3.82 -15.62 -14.75
CA LEU A 74 3.68 -16.63 -15.79
C LEU A 74 2.22 -16.97 -16.11
N SER A 75 1.31 -16.69 -15.17
CA SER A 75 -0.11 -16.95 -15.37
C SER A 75 -0.70 -15.90 -16.32
N PRO A 76 -1.33 -16.31 -17.43
CA PRO A 76 -1.94 -15.35 -18.37
C PRO A 76 -3.20 -14.68 -17.81
N ILE A 77 -3.80 -15.27 -16.79
CA ILE A 77 -4.98 -14.79 -16.10
C ILE A 77 -4.73 -14.86 -14.59
N ILE A 78 -4.96 -13.77 -13.91
CA ILE A 78 -4.90 -13.65 -12.47
C ILE A 78 -6.32 -13.64 -11.91
N LYS A 79 -6.58 -14.46 -10.90
CA LYS A 79 -7.88 -14.54 -10.25
C LYS A 79 -7.87 -13.66 -8.99
N ILE A 80 -8.91 -12.85 -8.83
CA ILE A 80 -9.13 -12.04 -7.64
C ILE A 80 -10.51 -12.37 -7.08
N LEU A 81 -10.57 -12.68 -5.78
CA LEU A 81 -11.80 -12.90 -5.06
C LEU A 81 -12.09 -11.69 -4.16
N TYR A 82 -13.19 -11.00 -4.42
CA TYR A 82 -13.64 -9.83 -3.67
C TYR A 82 -15.16 -9.85 -3.50
N ASN A 83 -15.66 -9.70 -2.27
CA ASN A 83 -17.10 -9.74 -1.95
C ASN A 83 -17.80 -10.98 -2.52
N ASN A 84 -17.21 -12.17 -2.35
CA ASN A 84 -17.69 -13.45 -2.90
C ASN A 84 -17.83 -13.50 -4.42
N LYS A 85 -17.29 -12.50 -5.14
CA LYS A 85 -17.26 -12.47 -6.59
C LYS A 85 -15.84 -12.73 -7.07
N GLU A 86 -15.72 -13.55 -8.12
CA GLU A 86 -14.47 -13.83 -8.79
C GLU A 86 -14.29 -12.91 -9.99
N TYR A 87 -13.09 -12.32 -10.08
CA TYR A 87 -12.67 -11.50 -11.21
C TYR A 87 -11.45 -12.16 -11.85
N ASN A 88 -11.44 -12.23 -13.17
CA ASN A 88 -10.35 -12.76 -13.96
C ASN A 88 -9.68 -11.61 -14.71
N VAL A 89 -8.45 -11.27 -14.30
CA VAL A 89 -7.66 -10.19 -14.88
C VAL A 89 -6.66 -10.77 -15.86
N LYS A 90 -6.72 -10.33 -17.11
CA LYS A 90 -5.76 -10.72 -18.13
C LYS A 90 -4.44 -9.97 -17.93
N MET A 91 -3.33 -10.70 -17.93
CA MET A 91 -2.01 -10.10 -17.86
C MET A 91 -1.66 -9.41 -19.19
N ASN A 92 -1.33 -8.12 -19.12
CA ASN A 92 -0.84 -7.38 -20.26
C ASN A 92 0.68 -7.57 -20.42
N SER A 93 1.08 -8.67 -21.08
CA SER A 93 2.49 -9.03 -21.28
C SER A 93 3.32 -8.02 -22.07
N LYS A 94 2.68 -7.08 -22.80
CA LYS A 94 3.38 -6.06 -23.58
C LYS A 94 3.80 -4.85 -22.74
N LYS A 95 3.03 -4.52 -21.68
CA LYS A 95 3.25 -3.30 -20.90
C LYS A 95 3.98 -3.58 -19.58
N TYR A 96 3.45 -4.49 -18.77
CA TYR A 96 4.01 -4.79 -17.44
C TYR A 96 3.86 -6.27 -17.10
N LYS A 97 4.97 -7.00 -17.15
CA LYS A 97 4.98 -8.43 -16.85
C LYS A 97 4.87 -8.74 -15.35
N TYR A 98 5.06 -7.75 -14.49
CA TYR A 98 5.11 -7.88 -13.03
C TYR A 98 3.95 -7.16 -12.32
N THR A 99 3.07 -6.49 -13.06
CA THR A 99 1.97 -5.67 -12.50
C THR A 99 0.61 -6.12 -13.02
N ILE A 100 -0.32 -6.30 -12.08
CA ILE A 100 -1.73 -6.64 -12.31
C ILE A 100 -2.51 -5.33 -12.16
N ASN A 101 -3.03 -4.78 -13.25
CA ASN A 101 -3.80 -3.54 -13.21
C ASN A 101 -5.29 -3.83 -12.95
N LEU A 102 -5.85 -3.21 -11.92
CA LEU A 102 -7.25 -3.41 -11.51
C LEU A 102 -8.17 -2.33 -12.02
N ILE A 103 -7.66 -1.12 -12.17
CA ILE A 103 -8.45 0.04 -12.62
C ILE A 103 -8.72 -0.06 -14.13
N GLU A 104 -7.70 -0.35 -14.95
CA GLU A 104 -7.86 -0.49 -16.40
C GLU A 104 -8.84 -1.63 -16.75
N GLU A 105 -8.87 -2.70 -15.94
CA GLU A 105 -9.82 -3.81 -16.09
C GLU A 105 -11.21 -3.50 -15.48
N GLY A 106 -11.42 -2.29 -14.97
CA GLY A 106 -12.68 -1.87 -14.35
C GLY A 106 -12.96 -2.49 -12.98
N ILE A 107 -11.97 -3.13 -12.34
CA ILE A 107 -12.14 -3.78 -11.04
C ILE A 107 -11.83 -2.79 -9.93
N LYS A 108 -12.87 -2.37 -9.21
CA LYS A 108 -12.77 -1.43 -8.08
C LYS A 108 -12.81 -2.21 -6.77
N ILE A 109 -11.67 -2.33 -6.10
CA ILE A 109 -11.53 -3.04 -4.83
C ILE A 109 -11.30 -2.05 -3.69
N ASN A 110 -12.15 -2.10 -2.67
CA ASN A 110 -12.01 -1.29 -1.47
C ASN A 110 -12.38 -2.13 -0.25
N GLY A 111 -11.41 -2.82 0.36
CA GLY A 111 -11.63 -3.70 1.51
C GLY A 111 -10.73 -4.92 1.49
N GLU A 112 -11.27 -6.04 1.98
CA GLU A 112 -10.55 -7.31 2.00
C GLU A 112 -10.73 -8.06 0.68
N PHE A 113 -9.64 -8.62 0.15
CA PHE A 113 -9.66 -9.41 -1.08
C PHE A 113 -8.55 -10.46 -1.10
N ILE A 114 -8.71 -11.47 -1.95
CA ILE A 114 -7.72 -12.53 -2.14
C ILE A 114 -7.25 -12.54 -3.59
N VAL A 115 -5.94 -12.65 -3.78
CA VAL A 115 -5.29 -12.69 -5.11
C VAL A 115 -4.60 -14.03 -5.31
N TYR A 116 -4.86 -14.66 -6.44
CA TYR A 116 -4.21 -15.89 -6.90
C TYR A 116 -3.27 -15.56 -8.05
N ILE A 117 -2.00 -15.26 -7.73
CA ILE A 117 -0.98 -14.90 -8.72
C ILE A 117 -0.41 -16.16 -9.39
N GLY A 118 -0.20 -17.23 -8.61
CA GLY A 118 0.43 -18.45 -9.08
C GLY A 118 1.94 -18.29 -9.28
N LYS A 119 2.45 -18.77 -10.40
CA LYS A 119 3.90 -18.84 -10.65
C LYS A 119 4.46 -17.54 -11.22
N VAL A 120 5.63 -17.15 -10.72
CA VAL A 120 6.42 -16.05 -11.24
C VAL A 120 7.83 -16.51 -11.58
N LYS A 121 8.46 -15.90 -12.58
CA LYS A 121 9.84 -16.15 -13.00
C LYS A 121 10.69 -14.94 -12.68
N LEU A 122 11.80 -15.15 -11.99
CA LEU A 122 12.80 -14.10 -11.71
C LEU A 122 13.76 -13.93 -12.89
N GLY A 123 14.44 -12.79 -12.95
CA GLY A 123 15.43 -12.50 -14.00
C GLY A 123 16.55 -13.52 -14.12
N ASN A 124 16.91 -14.24 -13.05
CA ASN A 124 17.87 -15.35 -13.06
C ASN A 124 17.27 -16.70 -13.52
N GLY A 125 16.02 -16.71 -13.97
CA GLY A 125 15.32 -17.90 -14.45
C GLY A 125 14.62 -18.74 -13.36
N LYS A 126 14.81 -18.44 -12.07
CA LYS A 126 14.16 -19.19 -10.99
C LYS A 126 12.65 -18.97 -11.01
N ILE A 127 11.89 -20.08 -10.90
CA ILE A 127 10.43 -20.06 -10.80
C ILE A 127 10.02 -20.18 -9.33
N ILE A 128 9.13 -19.29 -8.90
CA ILE A 128 8.59 -19.21 -7.53
C ILE A 128 7.07 -19.37 -7.62
N ASP A 129 6.52 -20.22 -6.77
CA ASP A 129 5.06 -20.36 -6.62
C ASP A 129 4.57 -19.43 -5.48
N ILE A 130 3.63 -18.56 -5.79
CA ILE A 130 3.05 -17.62 -4.82
C ILE A 130 1.70 -18.19 -4.39
N PRO A 131 1.52 -18.53 -3.10
CA PRO A 131 0.23 -18.97 -2.59
C PRO A 131 -0.82 -17.88 -2.70
N PRO A 132 -2.12 -18.19 -2.52
CA PRO A 132 -3.15 -17.18 -2.45
C PRO A 132 -2.84 -16.12 -1.39
N LEU A 133 -2.86 -14.86 -1.78
CA LEU A 133 -2.52 -13.73 -0.93
C LEU A 133 -3.78 -12.98 -0.51
N LYS A 134 -4.00 -12.88 0.80
CA LYS A 134 -5.11 -12.12 1.37
C LYS A 134 -4.64 -10.72 1.76
N PHE A 135 -5.30 -9.71 1.24
CA PHE A 135 -5.05 -8.31 1.54
C PHE A 135 -6.25 -7.67 2.24
N ILE A 136 -5.98 -6.68 3.07
CA ILE A 136 -6.99 -5.82 3.67
C ILE A 136 -6.52 -4.37 3.66
N LYS A 137 -7.43 -3.44 3.42
CA LYS A 137 -7.13 -2.01 3.50
C LYS A 137 -6.92 -1.59 4.95
N HIS A 138 -5.78 -0.98 5.23
CA HIS A 138 -5.43 -0.39 6.52
C HIS A 138 -5.38 1.13 6.43
N ILE A 139 -5.59 1.77 7.56
CA ILE A 139 -5.40 3.21 7.78
C ILE A 139 -4.21 3.37 8.72
N GLN A 140 -3.30 4.25 8.36
CA GLN A 140 -2.30 4.81 9.26
C GLN A 140 -2.60 6.31 9.41
N LYS A 141 -2.79 6.76 10.64
CA LYS A 141 -2.96 8.17 10.98
C LYS A 141 -1.75 8.62 11.77
N GLU A 142 -1.08 9.64 11.28
CA GLU A 142 0.11 10.21 11.89
C GLU A 142 -0.07 11.71 12.13
N GLU A 143 0.51 12.21 13.21
CA GLU A 143 0.67 13.64 13.48
C GLU A 143 2.14 14.02 13.37
N TYR A 144 2.41 15.16 12.75
CA TYR A 144 3.75 15.71 12.67
C TYR A 144 3.74 17.23 12.69
N ASN A 145 4.83 17.82 13.15
CA ASN A 145 5.02 19.28 13.13
C ASN A 145 5.59 19.68 11.77
N VAL A 146 4.85 20.52 11.03
CA VAL A 146 5.22 20.95 9.68
C VAL A 146 6.56 21.67 9.63
N ILE A 147 6.89 22.42 10.67
CA ILE A 147 8.12 23.21 10.72
C ILE A 147 9.32 22.28 10.91
N ASN A 148 9.19 21.30 11.80
CA ASN A 148 10.24 20.32 12.02
C ASN A 148 10.45 19.44 10.80
N ASP A 149 9.37 19.07 10.10
CA ASP A 149 9.43 18.34 8.83
C ASP A 149 10.12 19.17 7.74
N ALA A 150 9.76 20.46 7.61
CA ALA A 150 10.35 21.40 6.64
C ALA A 150 11.83 21.75 6.93
N LEU A 151 12.25 21.70 8.20
CA LEU A 151 13.63 21.95 8.62
C LEU A 151 14.50 20.68 8.63
N ASP A 152 13.96 19.58 8.08
CA ASP A 152 14.64 18.29 8.02
C ASP A 152 15.12 17.78 9.39
N LYS A 153 14.47 18.28 10.45
CA LYS A 153 14.63 17.74 11.79
C LYS A 153 13.81 16.45 11.83
N HIS A 154 14.45 15.32 11.65
CA HIS A 154 13.84 13.99 11.65
C HIS A 154 13.19 13.63 13.01
N GLU A 155 12.24 14.45 13.45
CA GLU A 155 11.39 14.07 14.56
C GLU A 155 10.48 12.93 14.08
N PRO A 156 10.43 11.81 14.80
CA PRO A 156 9.58 10.70 14.42
C PRO A 156 8.12 11.17 14.42
N ARG A 157 7.43 10.93 13.31
CA ARG A 157 5.99 11.18 13.22
C ARG A 157 5.28 10.35 14.29
N LYS A 158 4.38 10.98 15.03
CA LYS A 158 3.61 10.31 16.06
C LYS A 158 2.49 9.52 15.42
N GLU A 159 2.57 8.20 15.46
CA GLU A 159 1.47 7.34 15.07
C GLU A 159 0.31 7.48 16.05
N ILE A 160 -0.86 7.90 15.56
CA ILE A 160 -2.08 8.09 16.36
C ILE A 160 -3.00 6.88 16.22
N PHE A 161 -3.00 6.27 15.03
CA PHE A 161 -3.81 5.10 14.75
C PHE A 161 -3.16 4.24 13.66
N TYR A 162 -3.26 2.94 13.86
CA TYR A 162 -2.90 1.92 12.89
C TYR A 162 -3.86 0.75 12.99
N GLY A 163 -4.61 0.48 11.92
CA GLY A 163 -5.57 -0.62 11.93
C GLY A 163 -6.45 -0.67 10.69
N THR A 164 -7.47 -1.51 10.74
CA THR A 164 -8.43 -1.63 9.64
C THR A 164 -9.34 -0.40 9.56
N VAL A 165 -9.98 -0.21 8.41
CA VAL A 165 -11.00 0.85 8.22
C VAL A 165 -12.15 0.68 9.22
N GLU A 166 -12.53 -0.55 9.53
CA GLU A 166 -13.60 -0.85 10.49
C GLU A 166 -13.22 -0.45 11.91
N ASP A 167 -12.00 -0.75 12.34
CA ASP A 167 -11.51 -0.38 13.67
C ASP A 167 -11.42 1.13 13.83
N TYR A 168 -10.98 1.83 12.78
CA TYR A 168 -10.96 3.29 12.77
C TYR A 168 -12.36 3.90 12.91
N LYS A 169 -13.35 3.34 12.22
CA LYS A 169 -14.75 3.80 12.34
C LYS A 169 -15.35 3.55 13.74
N LYS A 170 -14.93 2.48 14.42
CA LYS A 170 -15.35 2.22 15.81
C LYS A 170 -14.79 3.23 16.80
N GLN A 171 -13.55 3.71 16.59
CA GLN A 171 -12.95 4.73 17.47
C GLN A 171 -13.58 6.12 17.35
N LYS A 172 -14.21 6.43 16.21
CA LYS A 172 -14.87 7.71 15.98
C LYS A 172 -16.30 7.80 16.56
N LYS A 173 -16.85 6.71 17.06
CA LYS A 173 -18.16 6.65 17.72
C LYS A 173 -18.02 6.79 19.22
#